data_1bdaf71fc40bcee16ffb583bce30956e
#
_entry.id   1bdaf71fc40bcee16ffb583bce30956e
#
_cell.length_a   1.000
_cell.length_b   1.000
_cell.length_c   1.000
_cell.angle_alpha   90.00
_cell.angle_beta   90.00
_cell.angle_gamma   90.00
#
_symmetry.space_group_name_H-M   'P 1'
#
loop_
_entity.id
_entity.type
_entity.pdbx_description
1 polymer ?
#
loop_
_entity_poly.entity_id
_entity_poly.type
_entity_poly.pdbx_seq_one_letter_code
_entity_poly.pdbx_strand_id
1 'polypeptide(L)'
;MRVIIAGAGEIGRGVAAALRQEKRSVALIDPDPTAINESQSLDCLLVTGSALSRESLLRAGISDAEIMVLATNDDEANLLGCAFAKKVYSEQVGDRTASGLTTIAKIRDPTLLDPSRGAGPLESWSKADHIVCSSDEIVEQLAAGLL
;
A
#
# COMPACT_ATOMS: atom_id res chain seq x y z
N MET A 1 3.68 -6.61 -13.66
CA MET A 1 2.54 -6.45 -12.75
C MET A 1 2.68 -5.15 -11.97
N ARG A 2 1.59 -4.67 -11.45
CA ARG A 2 1.54 -3.33 -10.86
C ARG A 2 1.72 -3.35 -9.36
N VAL A 3 2.40 -2.32 -8.83
CA VAL A 3 2.44 -2.02 -7.40
C VAL A 3 1.56 -0.81 -7.15
N ILE A 4 0.62 -0.93 -6.23
CA ILE A 4 -0.24 0.20 -5.84
C ILE A 4 0.26 0.72 -4.49
N ILE A 5 0.43 2.03 -4.39
CA ILE A 5 0.86 2.68 -3.17
C ILE A 5 -0.23 3.65 -2.73
N ALA A 6 -0.77 3.45 -1.54
CA ALA A 6 -1.70 4.38 -0.93
C ALA A 6 -0.93 5.32 -0.02
N GLY A 7 -1.08 6.62 -0.26
CA GLY A 7 -0.32 7.66 0.42
C GLY A 7 0.77 8.21 -0.48
N ALA A 8 0.53 9.43 -1.00
CA ALA A 8 1.47 10.11 -1.89
C ALA A 8 2.27 11.19 -1.14
N GLY A 9 2.53 10.98 0.14
CA GLY A 9 3.42 11.79 0.93
C GLY A 9 4.89 11.45 0.64
N GLU A 10 5.77 11.91 1.51
CA GLU A 10 7.21 11.74 1.31
C GLU A 10 7.62 10.27 1.16
N ILE A 11 7.10 9.40 2.05
CA ILE A 11 7.45 7.99 2.03
C ILE A 11 6.86 7.29 0.80
N GLY A 12 5.59 7.51 0.51
CA GLY A 12 4.94 6.90 -0.65
C GLY A 12 5.60 7.30 -1.96
N ARG A 13 5.92 8.59 -2.11
CA ARG A 13 6.65 9.07 -3.30
C ARG A 13 8.06 8.49 -3.37
N GLY A 14 8.73 8.33 -2.22
CA GLY A 14 10.06 7.72 -2.19
C GLY A 14 10.05 6.27 -2.65
N VAL A 15 9.08 5.50 -2.19
CA VAL A 15 8.91 4.11 -2.63
C VAL A 15 8.59 4.06 -4.11
N ALA A 16 7.68 4.92 -4.58
CA ALA A 16 7.32 5.00 -6.00
C ALA A 16 8.53 5.31 -6.86
N ALA A 17 9.35 6.28 -6.46
CA ALA A 17 10.55 6.65 -7.20
C ALA A 17 11.54 5.47 -7.30
N ALA A 18 11.76 4.76 -6.21
CA ALA A 18 12.66 3.61 -6.18
C ALA A 18 12.16 2.50 -7.11
N LEU A 19 10.86 2.22 -7.09
CA LEU A 19 10.26 1.19 -7.94
C LEU A 19 10.30 1.59 -9.41
N ARG A 20 10.09 2.87 -9.71
CA ARG A 20 10.18 3.35 -11.10
C ARG A 20 11.59 3.26 -11.65
N GLN A 21 12.61 3.44 -10.82
CA GLN A 21 14.00 3.23 -11.23
C GLN A 21 14.24 1.78 -11.68
N GLU A 22 13.52 0.84 -11.06
CA GLU A 22 13.56 -0.57 -11.44
C GLU A 22 12.55 -0.91 -12.54
N LYS A 23 11.95 0.10 -13.15
CA LYS A 23 10.98 -0.03 -14.24
C LYS A 23 9.72 -0.79 -13.86
N ARG A 24 9.35 -0.77 -12.57
CA ARG A 24 8.09 -1.37 -12.11
C ARG A 24 6.93 -0.43 -12.42
N SER A 25 5.80 -0.99 -12.79
CA SER A 25 4.57 -0.21 -12.98
C SER A 25 3.99 0.15 -11.62
N VAL A 26 3.73 1.44 -11.41
CA VAL A 26 3.28 1.96 -10.11
C VAL A 26 2.02 2.81 -10.28
N ALA A 27 1.07 2.65 -9.35
CA ALA A 27 -0.05 3.56 -9.17
C ALA A 27 0.01 4.15 -7.77
N LEU A 28 -0.22 5.46 -7.66
CA LEU A 28 -0.30 6.18 -6.39
C LEU A 28 -1.74 6.63 -6.14
N ILE A 29 -2.22 6.40 -4.93
CA ILE A 29 -3.56 6.84 -4.50
C ILE A 29 -3.39 7.78 -3.31
N ASP A 30 -4.04 8.94 -3.35
CA ASP A 30 -4.11 9.85 -2.21
C ASP A 30 -5.36 10.71 -2.33
N PRO A 31 -6.09 10.96 -1.24
CA PRO A 31 -7.27 11.84 -1.29
C PRO A 31 -6.90 13.31 -1.42
N ASP A 32 -5.66 13.69 -1.13
CA ASP A 32 -5.19 15.07 -1.21
C ASP A 32 -4.72 15.40 -2.64
N PRO A 33 -5.44 16.29 -3.35
CA PRO A 33 -5.03 16.69 -4.70
C PRO A 33 -3.65 17.32 -4.75
N THR A 34 -3.21 17.98 -3.67
CA THR A 34 -1.88 18.59 -3.61
C THR A 34 -0.80 17.52 -3.62
N ALA A 35 -0.96 16.46 -2.83
CA ALA A 35 0.00 15.36 -2.81
C ALA A 35 0.07 14.66 -4.17
N ILE A 36 -1.06 14.47 -4.83
CA ILE A 36 -1.11 13.90 -6.17
C ILE A 36 -0.41 14.82 -7.17
N ASN A 37 -0.64 16.12 -7.08
CA ASN A 37 0.01 17.09 -7.96
C ASN A 37 1.54 17.08 -7.79
N GLU A 38 2.02 16.95 -6.56
CA GLU A 38 3.45 16.85 -6.26
C GLU A 38 4.09 15.57 -6.77
N SER A 39 3.29 14.58 -7.16
CA SER A 39 3.75 13.29 -7.65
C SER A 39 3.85 13.20 -9.17
N GLN A 40 3.51 14.26 -9.90
CA GLN A 40 3.40 14.22 -11.37
C GLN A 40 4.71 13.88 -12.08
N SER A 41 5.85 14.15 -11.47
CA SER A 41 7.15 13.87 -12.07
C SER A 41 7.57 12.40 -11.99
N LEU A 42 6.82 11.56 -11.27
CA LEU A 42 7.21 10.18 -10.99
C LEU A 42 6.86 9.16 -12.07
N ASP A 43 6.18 9.58 -13.13
CA ASP A 43 5.74 8.68 -14.20
C ASP A 43 4.93 7.49 -13.66
N CYS A 44 3.99 7.78 -12.79
CA CYS A 44 3.08 6.81 -12.20
C CYS A 44 1.65 7.10 -12.61
N LEU A 45 0.79 6.08 -12.53
CA LEU A 45 -0.65 6.33 -12.58
C LEU A 45 -1.05 7.01 -11.28
N LEU A 46 -1.72 8.15 -11.38
CA LEU A 46 -2.11 8.95 -10.22
C LEU A 46 -3.63 8.90 -10.04
N VAL A 47 -4.07 8.54 -8.85
CA VAL A 47 -5.50 8.44 -8.52
C VAL A 47 -5.79 9.32 -7.31
N THR A 48 -6.61 10.34 -7.49
CA THR A 48 -7.11 11.14 -6.37
C THR A 48 -8.28 10.40 -5.75
N GLY A 49 -8.11 9.90 -4.54
CA GLY A 49 -9.14 9.12 -3.86
C GLY A 49 -8.59 8.42 -2.64
N SER A 50 -9.45 7.69 -1.95
CA SER A 50 -9.09 6.94 -0.75
C SER A 50 -8.72 5.49 -1.07
N ALA A 51 -7.74 4.96 -0.35
CA ALA A 51 -7.41 3.54 -0.41
C ALA A 51 -8.52 2.65 0.16
N LEU A 52 -9.45 3.23 0.90
CA LEU A 52 -10.64 2.54 1.42
C LEU A 52 -11.85 2.71 0.51
N SER A 53 -11.65 3.17 -0.71
CA SER A 53 -12.70 3.31 -1.73
C SER A 53 -12.49 2.25 -2.81
N ARG A 54 -13.52 1.44 -3.02
CA ARG A 54 -13.52 0.42 -4.07
C ARG A 54 -13.24 1.03 -5.44
N GLU A 55 -13.87 2.17 -5.74
CA GLU A 55 -13.69 2.86 -7.01
C GLU A 55 -12.23 3.28 -7.22
N SER A 56 -11.59 3.84 -6.18
CA SER A 56 -10.19 4.25 -6.28
C SER A 56 -9.27 3.06 -6.54
N LEU A 57 -9.49 1.94 -5.88
CA LEU A 57 -8.70 0.73 -6.11
C LEU A 57 -8.90 0.19 -7.53
N LEU A 58 -10.12 0.22 -8.04
CA LEU A 58 -10.38 -0.20 -9.42
C LEU A 58 -9.68 0.72 -10.43
N ARG A 59 -9.72 2.02 -10.21
CA ARG A 59 -9.03 3.00 -11.05
C ARG A 59 -7.51 2.84 -11.00
N ALA A 60 -6.98 2.41 -9.86
CA ALA A 60 -5.54 2.16 -9.71
C ALA A 60 -5.10 0.82 -10.32
N GLY A 61 -6.03 0.00 -10.76
CA GLY A 61 -5.72 -1.27 -11.41
C GLY A 61 -5.49 -2.42 -10.46
N ILE A 62 -6.31 -2.52 -9.39
CA ILE A 62 -6.15 -3.55 -8.36
C ILE A 62 -6.16 -4.97 -8.94
N SER A 63 -6.92 -5.21 -10.00
CA SER A 63 -7.02 -6.54 -10.60
C SER A 63 -5.71 -7.01 -11.24
N ASP A 64 -4.83 -6.08 -11.62
CA ASP A 64 -3.52 -6.37 -12.20
C ASP A 64 -2.38 -6.17 -11.22
N ALA A 65 -2.69 -5.88 -9.96
CA ALA A 65 -1.67 -5.61 -8.95
C ALA A 65 -1.12 -6.90 -8.36
N GLU A 66 0.15 -6.89 -8.05
CA GLU A 66 0.78 -7.96 -7.26
C GLU A 66 1.03 -7.53 -5.82
N ILE A 67 1.20 -6.23 -5.59
CA ILE A 67 1.55 -5.68 -4.27
C ILE A 67 0.75 -4.41 -4.03
N MET A 68 0.23 -4.27 -2.81
CA MET A 68 -0.43 -3.06 -2.32
C MET A 68 0.32 -2.57 -1.08
N VAL A 69 0.84 -1.36 -1.14
CA VAL A 69 1.56 -0.71 -0.03
C VAL A 69 0.67 0.36 0.56
N LEU A 70 0.36 0.24 1.84
CA LEU A 70 -0.42 1.21 2.60
C LEU A 70 0.55 2.09 3.40
N ALA A 71 0.80 3.30 2.93
CA ALA A 71 1.81 4.20 3.48
C ALA A 71 1.24 5.60 3.78
N THR A 72 -0.01 5.66 4.22
CA THR A 72 -0.62 6.92 4.66
C THR A 72 -0.12 7.30 6.05
N ASN A 73 -0.54 8.46 6.56
CA ASN A 73 -0.18 8.92 7.90
C ASN A 73 -1.08 8.34 9.00
N ASP A 74 -2.04 7.49 8.64
CA ASP A 74 -2.98 6.89 9.57
C ASP A 74 -2.69 5.38 9.66
N ASP A 75 -2.11 4.95 10.79
CA ASP A 75 -1.73 3.56 11.00
C ASP A 75 -2.92 2.60 10.90
N GLU A 76 -4.06 3.00 11.47
CA GLU A 76 -5.26 2.17 11.47
C GLU A 76 -5.82 2.01 10.06
N ALA A 77 -5.83 3.10 9.30
CA ALA A 77 -6.24 3.04 7.90
C ALA A 77 -5.30 2.18 7.07
N ASN A 78 -4.00 2.20 7.36
CA ASN A 78 -3.04 1.35 6.67
C ASN A 78 -3.33 -0.14 6.94
N LEU A 79 -3.63 -0.48 8.18
CA LEU A 79 -3.96 -1.86 8.54
C LEU A 79 -5.30 -2.30 7.94
N LEU A 80 -6.34 -1.48 8.09
CA LEU A 80 -7.65 -1.74 7.49
C LEU A 80 -7.55 -1.84 5.97
N GLY A 81 -6.74 -0.99 5.38
CA GLY A 81 -6.55 -0.96 3.93
C GLY A 81 -6.00 -2.26 3.37
N CYS A 82 -5.17 -2.97 4.12
CA CYS A 82 -4.68 -4.28 3.70
C CYS A 82 -5.82 -5.28 3.53
N ALA A 83 -6.69 -5.40 4.54
CA ALA A 83 -7.84 -6.30 4.48
C ALA A 83 -8.80 -5.89 3.37
N PHE A 84 -9.07 -4.60 3.25
CA PHE A 84 -9.99 -4.07 2.23
C PHE A 84 -9.45 -4.32 0.81
N ALA A 85 -8.17 -4.05 0.59
CA ALA A 85 -7.54 -4.28 -0.72
C ALA A 85 -7.62 -5.76 -1.13
N LYS A 86 -7.35 -6.67 -0.21
CA LYS A 86 -7.46 -8.11 -0.48
C LYS A 86 -8.89 -8.52 -0.82
N LYS A 87 -9.87 -7.93 -0.13
CA LYS A 87 -11.28 -8.19 -0.41
C LYS A 87 -11.65 -7.75 -1.81
N VAL A 88 -11.31 -6.52 -2.18
CA VAL A 88 -11.60 -5.99 -3.52
C VAL A 88 -10.88 -6.81 -4.59
N TYR A 89 -9.61 -7.13 -4.35
CA TYR A 89 -8.83 -7.96 -5.27
C TYR A 89 -9.52 -9.31 -5.51
N SER A 90 -9.91 -10.02 -4.44
CA SER A 90 -10.59 -11.31 -4.56
C SER A 90 -11.90 -11.22 -5.34
N GLU A 91 -12.66 -10.13 -5.15
CA GLU A 91 -13.91 -9.91 -5.89
C GLU A 91 -13.65 -9.73 -7.38
N GLN A 92 -12.52 -9.15 -7.74
CA GLN A 92 -12.18 -8.88 -9.15
C GLN A 92 -11.58 -10.08 -9.87
N VAL A 93 -10.69 -10.81 -9.21
CA VAL A 93 -9.95 -11.90 -9.86
C VAL A 93 -10.48 -13.30 -9.53
N GLY A 94 -11.23 -13.43 -8.44
CA GLY A 94 -11.70 -14.72 -7.97
C GLY A 94 -10.54 -15.61 -7.55
N ASP A 95 -10.75 -16.92 -7.58
CA ASP A 95 -9.75 -17.91 -7.19
C ASP A 95 -8.76 -18.27 -8.30
N ARG A 96 -8.69 -17.43 -9.35
CA ARG A 96 -7.93 -17.74 -10.56
C ARG A 96 -6.42 -17.55 -10.42
N THR A 97 -5.96 -16.88 -9.38
CA THR A 97 -4.54 -16.64 -9.19
C THR A 97 -4.05 -17.32 -7.92
N ALA A 98 -3.06 -18.21 -8.07
CA ALA A 98 -2.48 -18.92 -6.94
C ALA A 98 -1.68 -18.04 -6.00
N SER A 99 -1.23 -16.87 -6.45
CA SER A 99 -0.33 -16.00 -5.68
C SER A 99 -1.03 -14.89 -4.90
N GLY A 100 -2.24 -14.49 -5.31
CA GLY A 100 -2.98 -13.43 -4.62
C GLY A 100 -2.28 -12.08 -4.60
N LEU A 101 -2.84 -11.16 -3.82
CA LEU A 101 -2.28 -9.84 -3.61
C LEU A 101 -1.47 -9.82 -2.31
N THR A 102 -0.22 -9.39 -2.41
CA THR A 102 0.62 -9.15 -1.22
C THR A 102 0.37 -7.74 -0.70
N THR A 103 0.13 -7.62 0.59
CA THR A 103 -0.12 -6.33 1.23
C THR A 103 0.95 -5.99 2.25
N ILE A 104 1.34 -4.71 2.28
CA ILE A 104 2.35 -4.18 3.19
C ILE A 104 1.76 -2.94 3.85
N ALA A 105 1.74 -2.92 5.17
CA ALA A 105 1.27 -1.77 5.93
C ALA A 105 2.43 -1.07 6.64
N LYS A 106 2.50 0.24 6.46
CA LYS A 106 3.38 1.09 7.26
C LYS A 106 2.67 1.45 8.55
N ILE A 107 3.35 1.36 9.68
CA ILE A 107 2.87 1.88 10.95
C ILE A 107 3.93 2.79 11.55
N ARG A 108 3.48 3.82 12.28
CA ARG A 108 4.37 4.79 12.94
C ARG A 108 4.49 4.51 14.42
N ASP A 109 3.43 3.98 15.02
CA ASP A 109 3.37 3.72 16.45
C ASP A 109 3.76 2.28 16.75
N PRO A 110 4.99 2.04 17.28
CA PRO A 110 5.43 0.69 17.56
C PRO A 110 4.63 0.00 18.66
N THR A 111 3.85 0.75 19.46
CA THR A 111 3.01 0.14 20.50
C THR A 111 1.89 -0.71 19.91
N LEU A 112 1.52 -0.47 18.66
CA LEU A 112 0.53 -1.31 17.96
C LEU A 112 1.05 -2.73 17.73
N LEU A 113 2.36 -2.93 17.76
CA LEU A 113 2.98 -4.24 17.62
C LEU A 113 3.10 -5.00 18.94
N ASP A 114 2.73 -4.37 20.05
CA ASP A 114 2.85 -4.98 21.37
C ASP A 114 1.78 -6.05 21.57
N PRO A 115 2.14 -7.33 21.73
CA PRO A 115 1.18 -8.40 21.91
C PRO A 115 0.37 -8.30 23.20
N SER A 116 0.83 -7.49 24.18
CA SER A 116 0.11 -7.32 25.44
C SER A 116 -1.17 -6.49 25.30
N ARG A 117 -1.40 -5.84 24.16
CA ARG A 117 -2.59 -5.01 23.95
C ARG A 117 -3.88 -5.81 23.70
N GLY A 118 -3.78 -7.14 23.64
CA GLY A 118 -4.97 -8.01 23.67
C GLY A 118 -5.76 -8.14 22.39
N ALA A 119 -5.37 -7.47 21.31
CA ALA A 119 -6.07 -7.55 20.03
C ALA A 119 -5.63 -8.72 19.15
N GLY A 120 -4.69 -9.54 19.65
CA GLY A 120 -4.09 -10.59 18.85
C GLY A 120 -3.07 -10.05 17.83
N PRO A 121 -2.48 -10.91 17.02
CA PRO A 121 -1.54 -10.46 15.99
C PRO A 121 -2.21 -9.55 14.97
N LEU A 122 -1.60 -8.40 14.69
CA LEU A 122 -2.16 -7.44 13.72
C LEU A 122 -2.34 -8.07 12.35
N GLU A 123 -1.42 -8.92 11.94
CA GLU A 123 -1.47 -9.61 10.65
C GLU A 123 -2.74 -10.47 10.52
N SER A 124 -3.22 -11.03 11.63
CA SER A 124 -4.38 -11.92 11.63
C SER A 124 -5.66 -11.21 11.22
N TRP A 125 -5.94 -10.02 11.77
CA TRP A 125 -7.18 -9.30 11.47
C TRP A 125 -7.05 -8.31 10.31
N SER A 126 -5.87 -7.72 10.12
CA SER A 126 -5.64 -6.77 9.04
C SER A 126 -5.38 -7.46 7.70
N LYS A 127 -4.98 -8.72 7.73
CA LYS A 127 -4.55 -9.46 6.55
C LYS A 127 -3.29 -8.88 5.91
N ALA A 128 -2.54 -8.07 6.63
CA ALA A 128 -1.26 -7.56 6.15
C ALA A 128 -0.24 -8.70 6.10
N ASP A 129 0.37 -8.87 4.94
CA ASP A 129 1.43 -9.87 4.79
C ASP A 129 2.73 -9.40 5.45
N HIS A 130 2.97 -8.09 5.42
CA HIS A 130 4.12 -7.48 6.05
C HIS A 130 3.70 -6.18 6.73
N ILE A 131 4.27 -5.95 7.92
CA ILE A 131 4.07 -4.70 8.65
C ILE A 131 5.44 -4.09 8.89
N VAL A 132 5.63 -2.84 8.47
CA VAL A 132 6.91 -2.14 8.59
C VAL A 132 6.72 -0.94 9.49
N CYS A 133 7.56 -0.85 10.51
CA CYS A 133 7.53 0.31 11.39
C CYS A 133 8.27 1.46 10.73
N SER A 134 7.66 2.63 10.74
CA SER A 134 8.20 3.82 10.09
C SER A 134 9.53 4.22 10.69
N SER A 135 10.54 4.27 9.84
CA SER A 135 11.85 4.79 10.15
C SER A 135 12.40 5.44 8.88
N ASP A 136 13.53 6.13 9.00
CA ASP A 136 14.15 6.77 7.83
C ASP A 136 14.60 5.74 6.78
N GLU A 137 14.68 4.47 7.16
CA GLU A 137 15.11 3.39 6.28
C GLU A 137 13.95 2.69 5.56
N ILE A 138 12.71 3.09 5.83
CA ILE A 138 11.53 2.36 5.34
C ILE A 138 11.50 2.29 3.81
N VAL A 139 11.91 3.37 3.14
CA VAL A 139 11.93 3.41 1.66
C VAL A 139 12.88 2.34 1.12
N GLU A 140 14.08 2.24 1.68
CA GLU A 140 15.06 1.24 1.26
C GLU A 140 14.56 -0.18 1.56
N GLN A 141 14.00 -0.39 2.74
CA GLN A 141 13.49 -1.69 3.14
C GLN A 141 12.36 -2.16 2.24
N LEU A 142 11.40 -1.28 1.93
CA LEU A 142 10.29 -1.62 1.06
C LEU A 142 10.76 -1.88 -0.36
N ALA A 143 11.63 -1.05 -0.89
CA ALA A 143 12.18 -1.24 -2.24
C ALA A 143 12.95 -2.55 -2.33
N ALA A 144 13.81 -2.85 -1.36
CA ALA A 144 14.59 -4.10 -1.32
C ALA A 144 13.69 -5.33 -1.17
N GLY A 145 12.64 -5.24 -0.36
CA GLY A 145 11.71 -6.35 -0.14
C GLY A 145 10.78 -6.63 -1.30
N LEU A 146 10.56 -5.65 -2.17
CA LEU A 146 9.68 -5.77 -3.34
C LEU A 146 10.43 -6.20 -4.61
N LEU A 147 11.72 -6.04 -4.60
CA LEU A 147 12.56 -6.34 -5.76
C LEU A 147 13.20 -7.72 -5.62
#